data_25f3971ea1ee10e9e98df940637ce164
#
_entry.id   25f3971ea1ee10e9e98df940637ce164
#
_cell.length_a   1.000
_cell.length_b   1.000
_cell.length_c   1.000
_cell.angle_alpha   90.00
_cell.angle_beta   90.00
_cell.angle_gamma   90.00
#
_symmetry.space_group_name_H-M   'P 1'
#
loop_
_entity.id
_entity.type
_entity.pdbx_description
1 polymer ?
#
loop_
_entity_poly.entity_id
_entity_poly.type
_entity_poly.pdbx_seq_one_letter_code
_entity_poly.pdbx_strand_id
1 'polypeptide(L)'
;YYVPFKGFMLKSTLYDIDVAGYENKAIKLRLFDIDIADESIVGEGISFDKRDLLHNLTLFLYPDDSDDDGRKLRIFQQYFMVSNAARLILAEAEAKGSNLHDLADYAAVQINDTHPSMVIPELIRLLQEKGILMDEAIEIVSKVCAYTNHTILAEALEKWPISFLEKAVPQLMPIIRELDNKVRAKVADESTYIIKDGLVHMAHMDIHFGYSVNGVARLIQKS
;
A
#
# COMPACT_ATOMS: atom_id res chain seq x y z
N TYR A 1 1.58 14.23 7.71
CA TYR A 1 1.33 12.95 8.38
C TYR A 1 2.63 12.31 8.87
N TYR A 2 2.49 11.35 9.77
CA TYR A 2 3.61 10.54 10.26
C TYR A 2 3.48 9.11 9.74
N VAL A 3 4.51 8.62 9.04
CA VAL A 3 4.55 7.29 8.45
C VAL A 3 5.46 6.40 9.29
N PRO A 4 4.92 5.34 9.93
CA PRO A 4 5.72 4.48 10.80
C PRO A 4 6.45 3.40 10.00
N PHE A 5 7.73 3.23 10.29
CA PHE A 5 8.57 2.12 9.89
C PHE A 5 9.14 1.41 11.11
N LYS A 6 9.75 0.25 10.93
CA LYS A 6 10.40 -0.43 12.05
C LYS A 6 11.55 0.41 12.61
N GLY A 7 11.38 0.91 13.83
CA GLY A 7 12.40 1.65 14.54
C GLY A 7 12.52 3.13 14.20
N PHE A 8 11.70 3.67 13.29
CA PHE A 8 11.66 5.10 13.00
C PHE A 8 10.34 5.55 12.40
N MET A 9 10.16 6.86 12.34
CA MET A 9 8.98 7.50 11.77
C MET A 9 9.40 8.66 10.88
N LEU A 10 8.75 8.80 9.73
CA LEU A 10 8.97 9.90 8.81
C LEU A 10 7.78 10.85 8.84
N LYS A 11 8.05 12.13 9.00
CA LYS A 11 7.06 13.18 8.81
C LYS A 11 6.98 13.56 7.33
N SER A 12 5.76 13.59 6.79
CA SER A 12 5.49 13.98 5.42
C SER A 12 4.72 15.29 5.32
N THR A 13 4.94 16.00 4.23
CA THR A 13 4.16 17.18 3.85
C THR A 13 3.37 16.86 2.59
N LEU A 14 2.07 17.21 2.61
CA LEU A 14 1.19 17.12 1.45
C LEU A 14 1.34 18.34 0.56
N TYR A 15 1.51 18.13 -0.73
CA TYR A 15 1.49 19.16 -1.77
C TYR A 15 0.31 18.91 -2.70
N ASP A 16 -0.51 19.95 -2.87
CA ASP A 16 -1.61 19.96 -3.83
C ASP A 16 -1.16 20.71 -5.10
N ILE A 17 -1.24 20.04 -6.25
CA ILE A 17 -0.97 20.63 -7.55
C ILE A 17 -2.26 20.60 -8.37
N ASP A 18 -2.72 21.77 -8.79
CA ASP A 18 -3.88 21.88 -9.66
C ASP A 18 -3.51 21.53 -11.10
N VAL A 19 -4.16 20.51 -11.64
CA VAL A 19 -4.04 20.13 -13.04
C VAL A 19 -5.25 20.66 -13.80
N ALA A 20 -5.02 21.65 -14.64
CA ALA A 20 -6.07 22.29 -15.43
C ALA A 20 -6.68 21.32 -16.44
N GLY A 21 -7.99 21.26 -16.47
CA GLY A 21 -8.78 20.52 -17.45
C GLY A 21 -9.52 21.45 -18.41
N TYR A 22 -10.45 20.90 -19.16
CA TYR A 22 -11.35 21.67 -20.02
C TYR A 22 -12.42 22.40 -19.20
N GLU A 23 -12.98 23.47 -19.74
CA GLU A 23 -14.12 24.20 -19.16
C GLU A 23 -13.86 24.78 -17.77
N ASN A 24 -12.66 25.31 -17.52
CA ASN A 24 -12.28 25.89 -16.22
C ASN A 24 -12.40 24.90 -15.02
N LYS A 25 -12.34 23.60 -15.30
CA LYS A 25 -12.24 22.57 -14.27
C LYS A 25 -10.79 22.24 -14.01
N ALA A 26 -10.49 21.93 -12.76
CA ALA A 26 -9.18 21.41 -12.36
C ALA A 26 -9.36 20.18 -11.47
N ILE A 27 -8.42 19.26 -11.56
CA ILE A 27 -8.28 18.16 -10.60
C ILE A 27 -7.01 18.39 -9.78
N LYS A 28 -7.00 17.87 -8.57
CA LYS A 28 -5.83 17.96 -7.69
C LYS A 28 -4.98 16.72 -7.82
N LEU A 29 -3.71 16.92 -8.15
CA LEU A 29 -2.67 15.90 -7.94
C LEU A 29 -2.11 16.09 -6.54
N ARG A 30 -2.19 15.03 -5.72
CA ARG A 30 -1.73 15.00 -4.34
C ARG A 30 -0.38 14.30 -4.26
N LEU A 31 0.63 15.00 -3.83
CA LEU A 31 1.99 14.48 -3.68
C LEU A 31 2.44 14.62 -2.23
N PHE A 32 3.27 13.69 -1.79
CA PHE A 32 3.85 13.71 -0.46
C PHE A 32 5.37 13.73 -0.56
N ASP A 33 5.99 14.59 0.22
CA ASP A 33 7.44 14.64 0.37
C ASP A 33 7.84 14.53 1.83
N ILE A 34 9.07 14.16 2.10
CA ILE A 34 9.62 14.09 3.44
C ILE A 34 9.86 15.51 3.94
N ASP A 35 9.33 15.82 5.14
CA ASP A 35 9.55 17.07 5.82
C ASP A 35 10.66 16.93 6.88
N ILE A 36 10.46 16.01 7.83
CA ILE A 36 11.41 15.75 8.92
C ILE A 36 11.49 14.24 9.18
N ALA A 37 12.71 13.73 9.37
CA ALA A 37 12.95 12.43 9.97
C ALA A 37 13.12 12.61 11.48
N ASP A 38 12.30 11.93 12.28
CA ASP A 38 12.51 11.85 13.71
C ASP A 38 13.61 10.83 14.03
N GLU A 39 14.81 11.34 14.26
CA GLU A 39 15.99 10.51 14.56
C GLU A 39 15.96 9.88 15.95
N SER A 40 15.08 10.35 16.85
CA SER A 40 15.00 9.84 18.22
C SER A 40 14.44 8.42 18.32
N ILE A 41 13.76 7.96 17.27
CA ILE A 41 13.04 6.67 17.23
C ILE A 41 13.86 5.57 16.53
N VAL A 42 15.08 5.88 16.10
CA VAL A 42 15.89 4.91 15.37
C VAL A 42 16.49 3.86 16.30
N GLY A 43 15.86 2.69 16.33
CA GLY A 43 16.41 1.48 16.94
C GLY A 43 17.42 0.76 16.05
N GLU A 44 18.27 -0.06 16.64
CA GLU A 44 19.25 -0.90 15.96
C GLU A 44 18.56 -1.81 14.91
N GLY A 45 19.08 -1.84 13.68
CA GLY A 45 18.74 -2.93 12.74
C GLY A 45 18.45 -2.62 11.29
N ILE A 46 18.53 -1.37 10.82
CA ILE A 46 18.48 -1.07 9.40
C ILE A 46 19.87 -0.61 8.94
N SER A 47 20.47 -1.38 8.05
CA SER A 47 21.81 -1.13 7.52
C SER A 47 21.86 -0.04 6.43
N PHE A 48 20.81 0.77 6.31
CA PHE A 48 20.84 1.93 5.42
C PHE A 48 21.51 3.11 6.13
N ASP A 49 22.40 3.78 5.45
CA ASP A 49 22.78 5.12 5.85
C ASP A 49 21.49 5.97 5.86
N LYS A 50 21.15 6.53 7.01
CA LYS A 50 19.95 7.36 7.19
C LYS A 50 19.89 8.51 6.17
N ARG A 51 21.05 9.04 5.80
CA ARG A 51 21.14 10.09 4.78
C ARG A 51 20.72 9.58 3.41
N ASP A 52 21.09 8.36 3.07
CA ASP A 52 20.75 7.76 1.80
C ASP A 52 19.28 7.40 1.72
N LEU A 53 18.67 6.88 2.80
CA LEU A 53 17.23 6.63 2.83
C LEU A 53 16.42 7.91 2.67
N LEU A 54 16.75 8.95 3.46
CA LEU A 54 16.06 10.24 3.39
C LEU A 54 16.24 10.92 2.04
N HIS A 55 17.44 10.83 1.48
CA HIS A 55 17.77 11.46 0.20
C HIS A 55 17.15 10.72 -0.99
N ASN A 56 17.04 9.41 -0.91
CA ASN A 56 16.61 8.57 -2.02
C ASN A 56 15.12 8.23 -2.00
N LEU A 57 14.43 8.37 -0.86
CA LEU A 57 13.05 7.90 -0.72
C LEU A 57 12.08 8.64 -1.67
N THR A 58 12.27 9.94 -1.87
CA THR A 58 11.41 10.77 -2.72
C THR A 58 12.08 11.27 -4.00
N LEU A 59 13.40 11.12 -4.14
CA LEU A 59 14.15 11.58 -5.30
C LEU A 59 14.04 10.67 -6.51
N PHE A 60 14.02 9.36 -6.31
CA PHE A 60 14.02 8.38 -7.40
C PHE A 60 12.74 7.57 -7.39
N LEU A 61 11.94 7.67 -8.44
CA LEU A 61 10.68 6.94 -8.55
C LEU A 61 10.89 5.42 -8.66
N TYR A 62 11.96 5.01 -9.38
CA TYR A 62 12.35 3.60 -9.55
C TYR A 62 13.83 3.45 -9.24
N PRO A 63 14.19 3.13 -7.99
CA PRO A 63 15.58 2.81 -7.66
C PRO A 63 16.00 1.52 -8.35
N ASP A 64 17.32 1.36 -8.53
CA ASP A 64 17.88 0.07 -8.94
C ASP A 64 17.55 -0.99 -7.88
N ASP A 65 16.85 -2.03 -8.27
CA ASP A 65 16.38 -3.15 -7.42
C ASP A 65 17.08 -4.47 -7.78
N SER A 66 18.24 -4.38 -8.41
CA SER A 66 19.07 -5.54 -8.73
C SER A 66 19.65 -6.24 -7.50
N ASP A 67 19.73 -5.53 -6.38
CA ASP A 67 20.16 -6.05 -5.09
C ASP A 67 19.07 -5.94 -3.99
N ASP A 68 19.34 -6.55 -2.84
CA ASP A 68 18.40 -6.56 -1.72
C ASP A 68 18.16 -5.17 -1.11
N ASP A 69 19.13 -4.28 -1.16
CA ASP A 69 19.01 -2.95 -0.60
C ASP A 69 18.12 -2.06 -1.47
N GLY A 70 18.27 -2.14 -2.78
CA GLY A 70 17.35 -1.49 -3.71
C GLY A 70 15.92 -2.03 -3.62
N ARG A 71 15.76 -3.34 -3.46
CA ARG A 71 14.44 -3.97 -3.26
C ARG A 71 13.79 -3.52 -1.95
N LYS A 72 14.55 -3.42 -0.86
CA LYS A 72 14.06 -2.88 0.41
C LYS A 72 13.70 -1.40 0.27
N LEU A 73 14.51 -0.60 -0.42
CA LEU A 73 14.19 0.82 -0.68
C LEU A 73 12.84 0.97 -1.40
N ARG A 74 12.53 0.12 -2.38
CA ARG A 74 11.22 0.10 -3.03
C ARG A 74 10.07 -0.15 -2.05
N ILE A 75 10.23 -1.06 -1.10
CA ILE A 75 9.22 -1.28 -0.05
C ILE A 75 9.00 -0.01 0.77
N PHE A 76 10.07 0.66 1.19
CA PHE A 76 9.97 1.92 1.92
C PHE A 76 9.25 3.00 1.11
N GLN A 77 9.59 3.16 -0.17
CA GLN A 77 8.94 4.12 -1.06
C GLN A 77 7.44 3.83 -1.23
N GLN A 78 7.11 2.58 -1.52
CA GLN A 78 5.71 2.15 -1.71
C GLN A 78 4.90 2.36 -0.44
N TYR A 79 5.42 1.99 0.72
CA TYR A 79 4.72 2.18 1.98
C TYR A 79 4.59 3.66 2.36
N PHE A 80 5.62 4.47 2.14
CA PHE A 80 5.53 5.92 2.36
C PHE A 80 4.39 6.53 1.54
N MET A 81 4.31 6.20 0.27
CA MET A 81 3.24 6.66 -0.62
C MET A 81 1.85 6.20 -0.14
N VAL A 82 1.67 4.91 0.10
CA VAL A 82 0.32 4.38 0.41
C VAL A 82 -0.14 4.75 1.82
N SER A 83 0.76 4.85 2.80
CA SER A 83 0.39 5.25 4.15
C SER A 83 -0.12 6.69 4.19
N ASN A 84 0.56 7.60 3.50
CA ASN A 84 0.12 8.98 3.35
C ASN A 84 -1.22 9.08 2.61
N ALA A 85 -1.35 8.37 1.49
CA ALA A 85 -2.58 8.36 0.71
C ALA A 85 -3.76 7.79 1.50
N ALA A 86 -3.56 6.69 2.23
CA ALA A 86 -4.60 6.09 3.05
C ALA A 86 -5.10 7.03 4.15
N ARG A 87 -4.20 7.73 4.82
CA ARG A 87 -4.56 8.74 5.84
C ARG A 87 -5.35 9.88 5.25
N LEU A 88 -4.95 10.38 4.08
CA LEU A 88 -5.66 11.44 3.37
C LEU A 88 -7.07 10.99 2.95
N ILE A 89 -7.20 9.76 2.42
CA ILE A 89 -8.50 9.19 2.02
C ILE A 89 -9.45 9.14 3.22
N LEU A 90 -9.02 8.65 4.37
CA LEU A 90 -9.85 8.59 5.57
C LEU A 90 -10.21 9.98 6.06
N ALA A 91 -9.26 10.91 6.11
CA ALA A 91 -9.50 12.28 6.56
C ALA A 91 -10.51 13.01 5.65
N GLU A 92 -10.40 12.85 4.34
CA GLU A 92 -11.34 13.45 3.39
C GLU A 92 -12.74 12.81 3.45
N ALA A 93 -12.82 11.49 3.66
CA ALA A 93 -14.09 10.81 3.85
C ALA A 93 -14.79 11.30 5.13
N GLU A 94 -14.08 11.38 6.25
CA GLU A 94 -14.61 11.93 7.51
C GLU A 94 -15.07 13.39 7.33
N ALA A 95 -14.31 14.21 6.64
CA ALA A 95 -14.67 15.60 6.34
C ALA A 95 -15.94 15.74 5.48
N LYS A 96 -16.26 14.73 4.69
CA LYS A 96 -17.48 14.64 3.88
C LYS A 96 -18.66 14.02 4.65
N GLY A 97 -18.46 13.59 5.88
CA GLY A 97 -19.51 13.05 6.76
C GLY A 97 -19.49 11.53 6.95
N SER A 98 -18.47 10.83 6.47
CA SER A 98 -18.32 9.39 6.72
C SER A 98 -18.04 9.11 8.20
N ASN A 99 -18.66 8.07 8.73
CA ASN A 99 -18.30 7.49 10.03
C ASN A 99 -17.29 6.35 9.90
N LEU A 100 -16.71 6.16 8.72
CA LEU A 100 -15.77 5.12 8.29
C LEU A 100 -16.38 3.70 8.16
N HIS A 101 -17.44 3.35 8.86
CA HIS A 101 -18.19 2.11 8.60
C HIS A 101 -18.82 2.11 7.20
N ASP A 102 -19.14 3.28 6.69
CA ASP A 102 -19.71 3.55 5.36
C ASP A 102 -18.68 4.09 4.36
N LEU A 103 -17.38 3.84 4.58
CA LEU A 103 -16.30 4.40 3.77
C LEU A 103 -16.49 4.17 2.27
N ALA A 104 -17.03 3.03 1.87
CA ALA A 104 -17.26 2.70 0.47
C ALA A 104 -18.28 3.63 -0.24
N ASP A 105 -19.11 4.35 0.51
CA ASP A 105 -20.03 5.35 -0.03
C ASP A 105 -19.33 6.69 -0.30
N TYR A 106 -18.14 6.90 0.27
CA TYR A 106 -17.39 8.17 0.21
C TYR A 106 -16.09 8.08 -0.56
N ALA A 107 -15.51 6.89 -0.69
CA ALA A 107 -14.20 6.69 -1.28
C ALA A 107 -14.15 5.48 -2.20
N ALA A 108 -13.43 5.62 -3.29
CA ALA A 108 -13.02 4.52 -4.16
C ALA A 108 -11.51 4.65 -4.42
N VAL A 109 -10.79 3.55 -4.29
CA VAL A 109 -9.33 3.48 -4.47
C VAL A 109 -9.04 2.57 -5.66
N GLN A 110 -8.39 3.13 -6.67
CA GLN A 110 -7.91 2.36 -7.81
C GLN A 110 -6.44 1.99 -7.60
N ILE A 111 -6.17 0.70 -7.51
CA ILE A 111 -4.82 0.14 -7.45
C ILE A 111 -4.38 -0.14 -8.89
N ASN A 112 -3.39 0.59 -9.38
CA ASN A 112 -2.78 0.37 -10.69
C ASN A 112 -1.47 -0.40 -10.53
N ASP A 113 -1.43 -1.62 -11.03
CA ASP A 113 -0.37 -2.60 -10.77
C ASP A 113 -0.18 -2.92 -9.27
N THR A 114 0.92 -3.55 -8.92
CA THR A 114 1.16 -4.00 -7.54
C THR A 114 1.93 -3.00 -6.67
N HIS A 115 2.40 -1.90 -7.24
CA HIS A 115 3.17 -0.89 -6.51
C HIS A 115 2.41 -0.32 -5.29
N PRO A 116 1.10 0.01 -5.38
CA PRO A 116 0.34 0.52 -4.25
C PRO A 116 -0.44 -0.55 -3.47
N SER A 117 -0.19 -1.84 -3.68
CA SER A 117 -0.97 -2.93 -3.06
C SER A 117 -0.99 -2.88 -1.54
N MET A 118 0.04 -2.34 -0.89
CA MET A 118 0.07 -2.18 0.57
C MET A 118 -1.02 -1.24 1.11
N VAL A 119 -1.73 -0.51 0.24
CA VAL A 119 -2.89 0.30 0.65
C VAL A 119 -3.99 -0.57 1.28
N ILE A 120 -4.14 -1.82 0.85
CA ILE A 120 -5.13 -2.74 1.44
C ILE A 120 -4.86 -2.98 2.92
N PRO A 121 -3.71 -3.56 3.32
CA PRO A 121 -3.45 -3.76 4.75
C PRO A 121 -3.27 -2.45 5.51
N GLU A 122 -2.80 -1.37 4.89
CA GLU A 122 -2.67 -0.08 5.57
C GLU A 122 -4.01 0.55 5.90
N LEU A 123 -4.98 0.54 4.99
CA LEU A 123 -6.33 1.01 5.28
C LEU A 123 -6.99 0.17 6.39
N ILE A 124 -6.81 -1.14 6.36
CA ILE A 124 -7.32 -2.02 7.43
C ILE A 124 -6.70 -1.63 8.77
N ARG A 125 -5.38 -1.43 8.81
CA ARG A 125 -4.67 -1.02 10.02
C ARG A 125 -5.20 0.30 10.57
N LEU A 126 -5.36 1.30 9.71
CA LEU A 126 -5.86 2.63 10.10
C LEU A 126 -7.33 2.58 10.57
N LEU A 127 -8.16 1.77 9.94
CA LEU A 127 -9.54 1.55 10.40
C LEU A 127 -9.57 0.89 11.78
N GLN A 128 -8.67 -0.04 12.06
CA GLN A 128 -8.52 -0.62 13.39
C GLN A 128 -8.08 0.42 14.44
N GLU A 129 -7.18 1.33 14.10
CA GLU A 129 -6.81 2.46 14.97
C GLU A 129 -8.02 3.36 15.29
N LYS A 130 -9.00 3.42 14.40
CA LYS A 130 -10.28 4.13 14.61
C LYS A 130 -11.33 3.29 15.34
N GLY A 131 -11.00 2.09 15.80
CA GLY A 131 -11.87 1.23 16.59
C GLY A 131 -12.75 0.27 15.78
N ILE A 132 -12.55 0.16 14.46
CA ILE A 132 -13.27 -0.80 13.62
C ILE A 132 -12.59 -2.17 13.75
N LEU A 133 -13.38 -3.22 13.95
CA LEU A 133 -12.87 -4.58 14.10
C LEU A 133 -12.27 -5.10 12.79
N MET A 134 -11.29 -6.01 12.91
CA MET A 134 -10.54 -6.56 11.78
C MET A 134 -11.45 -7.08 10.65
N ASP A 135 -12.43 -7.91 10.97
CA ASP A 135 -13.31 -8.51 9.96
C ASP A 135 -14.14 -7.46 9.22
N GLU A 136 -14.66 -6.49 9.93
CA GLU A 136 -15.40 -5.38 9.32
C GLU A 136 -14.46 -4.49 8.49
N ALA A 137 -13.27 -4.19 8.99
CA ALA A 137 -12.28 -3.40 8.25
C ALA A 137 -11.90 -4.08 6.91
N ILE A 138 -11.74 -5.40 6.91
CA ILE A 138 -11.47 -6.19 5.69
C ILE A 138 -12.65 -6.06 4.72
N GLU A 139 -13.88 -6.17 5.19
CA GLU A 139 -15.07 -6.02 4.33
C GLU A 139 -15.17 -4.61 3.73
N ILE A 140 -14.94 -3.58 4.55
CA ILE A 140 -14.94 -2.18 4.09
C ILE A 140 -13.92 -1.98 2.99
N VAL A 141 -12.67 -2.37 3.22
CA VAL A 141 -11.57 -2.18 2.27
C VAL A 141 -11.80 -2.96 0.98
N SER A 142 -12.38 -4.16 1.07
CA SER A 142 -12.74 -4.95 -0.11
C SER A 142 -13.79 -4.29 -1.00
N LYS A 143 -14.60 -3.39 -0.46
CA LYS A 143 -15.58 -2.60 -1.23
C LYS A 143 -15.03 -1.28 -1.75
N VAL A 144 -13.93 -0.81 -1.18
CA VAL A 144 -13.30 0.47 -1.53
C VAL A 144 -12.26 0.33 -2.62
N CYS A 145 -11.49 -0.76 -2.63
CA CYS A 145 -10.37 -0.97 -3.53
C CYS A 145 -10.76 -1.74 -4.78
N ALA A 146 -10.25 -1.29 -5.92
CA ALA A 146 -10.30 -2.01 -7.19
C ALA A 146 -8.88 -2.14 -7.77
N TYR A 147 -8.62 -3.22 -8.48
CA TYR A 147 -7.29 -3.54 -9.00
C TYR A 147 -7.28 -3.60 -10.52
N THR A 148 -6.34 -2.92 -11.14
CA THR A 148 -6.05 -3.03 -12.57
C THR A 148 -4.62 -3.48 -12.78
N ASN A 149 -4.44 -4.60 -13.48
CA ASN A 149 -3.13 -5.12 -13.85
C ASN A 149 -2.73 -4.59 -15.24
N HIS A 150 -1.59 -3.89 -15.29
CA HIS A 150 -0.94 -3.41 -16.52
C HIS A 150 0.25 -4.29 -16.92
N THR A 151 0.65 -5.23 -16.07
CA THR A 151 1.85 -6.07 -16.24
C THR A 151 1.52 -7.35 -17.00
N ILE A 152 2.15 -7.55 -18.15
CA ILE A 152 1.90 -8.71 -19.02
C ILE A 152 2.61 -9.96 -18.52
N LEU A 153 3.81 -9.82 -17.98
CA LEU A 153 4.63 -10.94 -17.53
C LEU A 153 4.34 -11.27 -16.07
N ALA A 154 3.87 -12.47 -15.80
CA ALA A 154 3.57 -12.93 -14.43
C ALA A 154 4.81 -12.88 -13.51
N GLU A 155 6.00 -13.05 -14.07
CA GLU A 155 7.26 -12.95 -13.33
C GLU A 155 7.57 -11.55 -12.82
N ALA A 156 6.99 -10.51 -13.47
CA ALA A 156 7.17 -9.12 -13.08
C ALA A 156 6.17 -8.66 -11.99
N LEU A 157 5.21 -9.51 -11.59
CA LEU A 157 4.33 -9.24 -10.47
C LEU A 157 5.13 -9.30 -9.15
N GLU A 158 4.96 -8.28 -8.32
CA GLU A 158 5.77 -8.14 -7.11
C GLU A 158 5.46 -9.23 -6.08
N LYS A 159 6.53 -9.83 -5.59
CA LYS A 159 6.54 -10.79 -4.50
C LYS A 159 7.62 -10.37 -3.52
N TRP A 160 7.24 -10.11 -2.29
CA TRP A 160 8.19 -9.66 -1.27
C TRP A 160 8.48 -10.75 -0.25
N PRO A 161 9.75 -11.02 0.06
CA PRO A 161 10.08 -11.88 1.19
C PRO A 161 9.43 -11.36 2.47
N ILE A 162 8.83 -12.27 3.26
CA ILE A 162 8.25 -11.91 4.57
C ILE A 162 9.28 -11.17 5.43
N SER A 163 10.54 -11.62 5.40
CA SER A 163 11.62 -11.00 6.16
C SER A 163 11.88 -9.54 5.78
N PHE A 164 11.63 -9.14 4.54
CA PHE A 164 11.78 -7.74 4.10
C PHE A 164 10.65 -6.88 4.68
N LEU A 165 9.42 -7.36 4.63
CA LEU A 165 8.28 -6.65 5.21
C LEU A 165 8.38 -6.57 6.73
N GLU A 166 8.82 -7.63 7.40
CA GLU A 166 9.03 -7.62 8.86
C GLU A 166 10.13 -6.65 9.30
N LYS A 167 11.11 -6.41 8.44
CA LYS A 167 12.18 -5.42 8.69
C LYS A 167 11.76 -3.98 8.41
N ALA A 168 10.88 -3.76 7.44
CA ALA A 168 10.46 -2.42 7.03
C ALA A 168 9.15 -1.98 7.71
N VAL A 169 8.12 -2.80 7.64
CA VAL A 169 6.73 -2.48 8.01
C VAL A 169 6.06 -3.63 8.78
N PRO A 170 6.62 -4.02 9.93
CA PRO A 170 6.15 -5.19 10.68
C PRO A 170 4.69 -5.08 11.10
N GLN A 171 4.16 -3.87 11.25
CA GLN A 171 2.76 -3.61 11.61
C GLN A 171 1.75 -4.11 10.59
N LEU A 172 2.15 -4.31 9.33
CA LEU A 172 1.29 -4.87 8.30
C LEU A 172 1.23 -6.40 8.31
N MET A 173 2.24 -7.06 8.85
CA MET A 173 2.33 -8.52 8.76
C MET A 173 1.19 -9.27 9.46
N PRO A 174 0.73 -8.90 10.67
CA PRO A 174 -0.44 -9.55 11.28
C PRO A 174 -1.69 -9.45 10.41
N ILE A 175 -1.89 -8.33 9.74
CA ILE A 175 -3.02 -8.10 8.83
C ILE A 175 -2.88 -8.95 7.57
N ILE A 176 -1.71 -8.95 6.94
CA ILE A 176 -1.43 -9.76 5.74
C ILE A 176 -1.63 -11.26 6.05
N ARG A 177 -1.19 -11.73 7.21
CA ARG A 177 -1.41 -13.13 7.64
C ARG A 177 -2.89 -13.44 7.82
N GLU A 178 -3.67 -12.53 8.37
CA GLU A 178 -5.12 -12.72 8.51
C GLU A 178 -5.82 -12.73 7.14
N LEU A 179 -5.41 -11.88 6.21
CA LEU A 179 -5.91 -11.91 4.83
C LEU A 179 -5.59 -13.27 4.17
N ASP A 180 -4.39 -13.78 4.33
CA ASP A 180 -4.00 -15.09 3.82
C ASP A 180 -4.81 -16.23 4.47
N ASN A 181 -5.03 -16.18 5.77
CA ASN A 181 -5.87 -17.16 6.48
C ASN A 181 -7.29 -17.19 5.93
N LYS A 182 -7.87 -16.04 5.62
CA LYS A 182 -9.21 -15.95 5.02
C LYS A 182 -9.25 -16.54 3.61
N VAL A 183 -8.21 -16.34 2.83
CA VAL A 183 -8.08 -16.97 1.49
C VAL A 183 -8.00 -18.49 1.63
N ARG A 184 -7.13 -18.99 2.49
CA ARG A 184 -6.96 -20.44 2.73
C ARG A 184 -8.23 -21.13 3.22
N ALA A 185 -9.06 -20.41 3.98
CA ALA A 185 -10.34 -20.93 4.45
C ALA A 185 -11.40 -21.06 3.34
N LYS A 186 -11.28 -20.28 2.27
CA LYS A 186 -12.29 -20.20 1.18
C LYS A 186 -11.86 -20.91 -0.09
N VAL A 187 -10.56 -20.98 -0.39
CA VAL A 187 -10.02 -21.42 -1.66
C VAL A 187 -9.08 -22.60 -1.43
N ALA A 188 -9.32 -23.71 -2.13
CA ALA A 188 -8.46 -24.89 -2.06
C ALA A 188 -7.21 -24.81 -2.96
N ASP A 189 -7.21 -23.89 -3.95
CA ASP A 189 -6.10 -23.71 -4.86
C ASP A 189 -4.96 -22.93 -4.22
N GLU A 190 -3.91 -23.66 -3.82
CA GLU A 190 -2.73 -23.10 -3.18
C GLU A 190 -1.95 -22.11 -4.08
N SER A 191 -2.14 -22.18 -5.39
CA SER A 191 -1.47 -21.24 -6.31
C SER A 191 -1.94 -19.80 -6.13
N THR A 192 -3.10 -19.60 -5.52
CA THR A 192 -3.73 -18.27 -5.31
C THR A 192 -3.48 -17.70 -3.91
N TYR A 193 -2.77 -18.41 -3.04
CA TYR A 193 -2.51 -17.94 -1.68
C TYR A 193 -1.65 -16.67 -1.67
N ILE A 194 -1.91 -15.78 -0.71
CA ILE A 194 -1.14 -14.54 -0.56
C ILE A 194 0.26 -14.85 -0.07
N ILE A 195 0.39 -15.68 0.97
CA ILE A 195 1.69 -16.10 1.50
C ILE A 195 1.98 -17.52 0.99
N LYS A 196 3.04 -17.64 0.22
CA LYS A 196 3.52 -18.91 -0.31
C LYS A 196 5.04 -18.88 -0.43
N ASP A 197 5.70 -19.98 -0.02
CA ASP A 197 7.16 -20.16 -0.10
C ASP A 197 7.95 -19.00 0.55
N GLY A 198 7.46 -18.46 1.66
CA GLY A 198 8.08 -17.34 2.36
C GLY A 198 7.94 -15.98 1.68
N LEU A 199 7.13 -15.89 0.63
CA LEU A 199 6.88 -14.69 -0.16
C LEU A 199 5.44 -14.21 0.03
N VAL A 200 5.25 -12.89 0.06
CA VAL A 200 3.95 -12.24 -0.02
C VAL A 200 3.68 -11.86 -1.47
N HIS A 201 2.65 -12.47 -2.06
CA HIS A 201 2.22 -12.23 -3.44
C HIS A 201 1.25 -11.06 -3.46
N MET A 202 1.72 -9.88 -3.87
CA MET A 202 0.95 -8.64 -3.79
C MET A 202 -0.29 -8.66 -4.69
N ALA A 203 -0.18 -9.18 -5.92
CA ALA A 203 -1.31 -9.29 -6.83
C ALA A 203 -2.42 -10.21 -6.28
N HIS A 204 -2.07 -11.29 -5.59
CA HIS A 204 -3.07 -12.18 -4.99
C HIS A 204 -3.88 -11.46 -3.90
N MET A 205 -3.25 -10.62 -3.11
CA MET A 205 -3.94 -9.79 -2.12
C MET A 205 -4.93 -8.83 -2.81
N ASP A 206 -4.51 -8.16 -3.88
CA ASP A 206 -5.36 -7.24 -4.64
C ASP A 206 -6.56 -7.95 -5.28
N ILE A 207 -6.36 -9.16 -5.81
CA ILE A 207 -7.41 -9.96 -6.45
C ILE A 207 -8.43 -10.45 -5.42
N HIS A 208 -7.98 -10.97 -4.29
CA HIS A 208 -8.90 -11.53 -3.28
C HIS A 208 -9.66 -10.46 -2.51
N PHE A 209 -9.10 -9.29 -2.32
CA PHE A 209 -9.66 -8.22 -1.48
C PHE A 209 -9.97 -6.94 -2.25
N GLY A 210 -10.01 -6.99 -3.57
CA GLY A 210 -10.52 -5.93 -4.42
C GLY A 210 -12.01 -6.13 -4.76
N TYR A 211 -12.74 -5.03 -4.90
CA TYR A 211 -14.12 -5.02 -5.37
C TYR A 211 -14.24 -5.52 -6.82
N SER A 212 -13.32 -5.10 -7.67
CA SER A 212 -13.22 -5.51 -9.07
C SER A 212 -11.77 -5.64 -9.49
N VAL A 213 -11.54 -6.53 -10.45
CA VAL A 213 -10.23 -6.80 -11.03
C VAL A 213 -10.35 -6.76 -12.54
N ASN A 214 -9.46 -6.03 -13.20
CA ASN A 214 -9.35 -6.05 -14.67
C ASN A 214 -7.90 -6.01 -15.14
N GLY A 215 -7.66 -6.51 -16.34
CA GLY A 215 -6.41 -6.40 -17.08
C GLY A 215 -6.54 -5.45 -18.26
N VAL A 216 -5.51 -4.67 -18.53
CA VAL A 216 -5.52 -3.69 -19.63
C VAL A 216 -5.39 -4.37 -20.99
N ALA A 217 -4.60 -5.43 -21.10
CA ALA A 217 -4.41 -6.17 -22.35
C ALA A 217 -5.17 -7.49 -22.35
N ARG A 218 -5.64 -7.89 -23.54
CA ARG A 218 -6.38 -9.15 -23.72
C ARG A 218 -5.60 -10.41 -23.26
N LEU A 219 -4.27 -10.35 -23.26
CA LEU A 219 -3.41 -11.41 -22.76
C LEU A 219 -3.42 -11.49 -21.22
N ILE A 220 -3.56 -10.35 -20.54
CA ILE A 220 -3.63 -10.26 -19.07
C ILE A 220 -4.96 -10.80 -18.55
N GLN A 221 -6.04 -10.66 -19.31
CA GLN A 221 -7.38 -11.11 -18.90
C GLN A 221 -7.56 -12.63 -18.89
N LYS A 222 -6.59 -13.39 -19.43
CA LYS A 222 -6.64 -14.85 -19.55
C LYS A 222 -5.69 -15.59 -18.59
N SER A 223 -4.88 -14.85 -17.87
CA SER A 223 -3.99 -15.38 -16.82
C SER A 223 -4.65 -15.20 -15.46
#